data_e7d09f566ec6cb0f34740b8db7de6104
#
_entry.id   e7d09f566ec6cb0f34740b8db7de6104
#
_cell.length_a   1.000
_cell.length_b   1.000
_cell.length_c   1.000
_cell.angle_alpha   90.00
_cell.angle_beta   90.00
_cell.angle_gamma   90.00
#
_symmetry.space_group_name_H-M   'P 1'
#
loop_
_entity.id
_entity.type
_entity.pdbx_description
1 polymer ?
#
loop_
_entity_poly.entity_id
_entity_poly.type
_entity_poly.pdbx_seq_one_letter_code
_entity_poly.pdbx_strand_id
1 'polypeptide(L)'
;GDKAEKVGAYTYTISETDPQIPGIKQVRSSLTMIVTVINKNGELNQGYGYIVALKDANGTKVPADEAFKNSYGDNNLQSLELSKTIHGSLGNLQDTFTFNVKFSAANGVDASKYKGVSVTSGNTHIEGLSNTVNDGLLELDETYTVTLGHDDSITFGNLPEGVTYEISENTTIRNAENKYVNDEYTVSVSDTKGATRINETAKPLVAVNEEGTHFGIKGAITTGTNPVAFHNTKEGSPDMGVVLDNAPYIAMLAIVAIGGVALMLNKRRRDEE
;
A
#
# COMPACT_ATOMS: atom_id res chain seq x y z
N GLY A 1 -16.60 -20.19 41.70
CA GLY A 1 -15.86 -19.23 42.50
C GLY A 1 -16.26 -19.41 43.97
N ASP A 2 -15.28 -19.40 44.83
CA ASP A 2 -15.51 -19.56 46.27
C ASP A 2 -16.42 -18.47 46.79
N LYS A 3 -17.44 -18.84 47.53
CA LYS A 3 -18.34 -17.87 48.17
C LYS A 3 -17.58 -17.20 49.30
N ALA A 4 -17.69 -15.87 49.36
CA ALA A 4 -17.20 -15.13 50.53
C ALA A 4 -17.94 -15.59 51.79
N GLU A 5 -17.26 -16.31 52.65
CA GLU A 5 -17.84 -16.87 53.88
C GLU A 5 -17.69 -15.92 55.10
N LYS A 6 -16.94 -14.81 54.92
CA LYS A 6 -16.58 -13.90 56.00
C LYS A 6 -16.60 -12.46 55.55
N VAL A 7 -16.82 -11.58 56.48
CA VAL A 7 -16.58 -10.15 56.33
C VAL A 7 -15.09 -9.92 56.00
N GLY A 8 -14.81 -9.11 54.96
CA GLY A 8 -13.45 -8.87 54.52
C GLY A 8 -13.38 -8.32 53.10
N ALA A 9 -12.17 -8.03 52.63
CA ALA A 9 -11.91 -7.60 51.28
C ALA A 9 -11.36 -8.78 50.46
N TYR A 10 -11.99 -9.03 49.33
CA TYR A 10 -11.63 -10.10 48.39
C TYR A 10 -11.20 -9.46 47.07
N THR A 11 -10.06 -9.88 46.56
CA THR A 11 -9.49 -9.32 45.36
C THR A 11 -9.54 -10.35 44.22
N TYR A 12 -10.03 -9.93 43.05
CA TYR A 12 -10.16 -10.73 41.85
C TYR A 12 -9.51 -9.99 40.68
N THR A 13 -8.92 -10.72 39.77
CA THR A 13 -8.53 -10.19 38.49
C THR A 13 -9.63 -10.51 37.47
N ILE A 14 -10.12 -9.50 36.77
CA ILE A 14 -11.06 -9.65 35.66
C ILE A 14 -10.28 -9.33 34.39
N SER A 15 -10.34 -10.21 33.41
CA SER A 15 -9.70 -10.02 32.12
C SER A 15 -10.74 -10.08 31.02
N GLU A 16 -10.60 -9.19 30.04
CA GLU A 16 -11.32 -9.25 28.78
C GLU A 16 -10.50 -10.05 27.78
N THR A 17 -11.12 -11.05 27.17
CA THR A 17 -10.51 -11.78 26.05
C THR A 17 -10.51 -10.87 24.82
N ASP A 18 -9.38 -10.77 24.11
CA ASP A 18 -9.30 -10.04 22.87
C ASP A 18 -10.40 -10.55 21.90
N PRO A 19 -11.31 -9.68 21.44
CA PRO A 19 -12.37 -10.08 20.53
C PRO A 19 -11.85 -10.47 19.15
N GLN A 20 -10.58 -10.23 18.84
CA GLN A 20 -9.94 -10.49 17.55
C GLN A 20 -10.70 -9.86 16.36
N ILE A 21 -11.33 -8.73 16.59
CA ILE A 21 -12.06 -7.98 15.57
C ILE A 21 -11.15 -6.86 15.06
N PRO A 22 -10.79 -6.86 13.76
CA PRO A 22 -10.00 -5.78 13.18
C PRO A 22 -10.66 -4.41 13.39
N GLY A 23 -9.87 -3.41 13.77
CA GLY A 23 -10.36 -2.07 14.06
C GLY A 23 -10.91 -1.84 15.46
N ILE A 24 -11.01 -2.88 16.30
CA ILE A 24 -11.29 -2.73 17.73
C ILE A 24 -9.98 -2.58 18.50
N LYS A 25 -9.92 -1.54 19.32
CA LYS A 25 -8.82 -1.33 20.26
C LYS A 25 -9.34 -1.49 21.68
N GLN A 26 -8.78 -2.46 22.40
CA GLN A 26 -9.04 -2.62 23.84
C GLN A 26 -8.39 -1.47 24.62
N VAL A 27 -9.17 -0.77 25.40
CA VAL A 27 -8.65 0.28 26.31
C VAL A 27 -7.93 -0.36 27.49
N ARG A 28 -8.43 -1.50 27.96
CA ARG A 28 -7.86 -2.28 29.06
C ARG A 28 -8.08 -3.76 28.81
N SER A 29 -7.05 -4.55 29.03
CA SER A 29 -7.15 -6.03 28.96
C SER A 29 -7.47 -6.66 30.31
N SER A 30 -7.23 -5.99 31.43
CA SER A 30 -7.51 -6.50 32.76
C SER A 30 -7.78 -5.39 33.78
N LEU A 31 -8.54 -5.75 34.81
CA LEU A 31 -8.86 -4.92 35.97
C LEU A 31 -8.75 -5.74 37.26
N THR A 32 -8.43 -5.07 38.34
CA THR A 32 -8.54 -5.63 39.70
C THR A 32 -9.91 -5.25 40.27
N MET A 33 -10.71 -6.26 40.58
CA MET A 33 -11.98 -6.07 41.31
C MET A 33 -11.79 -6.36 42.79
N ILE A 34 -12.14 -5.43 43.61
CA ILE A 34 -12.13 -5.57 45.09
C ILE A 34 -13.58 -5.61 45.55
N VAL A 35 -13.96 -6.75 46.10
CA VAL A 35 -15.27 -6.96 46.73
C VAL A 35 -15.11 -6.89 48.25
N THR A 36 -15.63 -5.86 48.87
CA THR A 36 -15.63 -5.71 50.32
C THR A 36 -16.98 -6.20 50.86
N VAL A 37 -16.95 -7.29 51.61
CA VAL A 37 -18.12 -7.85 52.30
C VAL A 37 -18.21 -7.24 53.70
N ILE A 38 -19.36 -6.71 54.02
CA ILE A 38 -19.63 -6.08 55.29
C ILE A 38 -20.90 -6.67 55.92
N ASN A 39 -21.07 -6.56 57.22
CA ASN A 39 -22.33 -6.85 57.88
C ASN A 39 -23.41 -5.87 57.41
N LYS A 40 -24.60 -6.36 57.07
CA LYS A 40 -25.71 -5.54 56.62
C LYS A 40 -26.09 -4.57 57.74
N ASN A 41 -26.24 -3.30 57.41
CA ASN A 41 -26.53 -2.20 58.34
C ASN A 41 -25.53 -2.07 59.53
N GLY A 42 -24.32 -2.67 59.42
CA GLY A 42 -23.33 -2.63 60.50
C GLY A 42 -23.62 -3.58 61.66
N GLU A 43 -24.67 -4.40 61.59
CA GLU A 43 -25.10 -5.30 62.65
C GLU A 43 -24.76 -6.76 62.39
N LEU A 44 -24.35 -7.50 63.40
CA LEU A 44 -24.09 -8.93 63.33
C LEU A 44 -25.39 -9.70 63.10
N ASN A 45 -25.35 -10.76 62.31
CA ASN A 45 -26.46 -11.71 62.08
C ASN A 45 -27.64 -11.17 61.23
N GLN A 46 -27.54 -10.01 60.60
CA GLN A 46 -28.56 -9.48 59.68
C GLN A 46 -28.26 -9.74 58.18
N GLY A 47 -27.30 -10.63 57.92
CA GLY A 47 -26.82 -10.90 56.58
C GLY A 47 -25.67 -10.01 56.17
N TYR A 48 -25.25 -10.13 54.93
CA TYR A 48 -24.10 -9.39 54.39
C TYR A 48 -24.53 -8.37 53.33
N GLY A 49 -23.85 -7.20 53.35
CA GLY A 49 -23.78 -6.26 52.27
C GLY A 49 -22.42 -6.38 51.55
N TYR A 50 -22.32 -5.85 50.33
CA TYR A 50 -21.06 -5.81 49.61
C TYR A 50 -20.88 -4.48 48.89
N ILE A 51 -19.62 -4.07 48.78
CA ILE A 51 -19.18 -2.92 47.99
C ILE A 51 -18.18 -3.41 46.98
N VAL A 52 -18.35 -3.03 45.70
CA VAL A 52 -17.45 -3.40 44.64
C VAL A 52 -16.67 -2.18 44.16
N ALA A 53 -15.38 -2.29 44.05
CA ALA A 53 -14.51 -1.30 43.45
C ALA A 53 -13.67 -1.94 42.35
N LEU A 54 -13.59 -1.31 41.16
CA LEU A 54 -12.70 -1.69 40.10
C LEU A 54 -11.49 -0.76 40.11
N LYS A 55 -10.30 -1.33 39.86
CA LYS A 55 -9.03 -0.58 39.76
C LYS A 55 -8.26 -1.02 38.53
N ASP A 56 -7.60 -0.06 37.88
CA ASP A 56 -6.66 -0.33 36.81
C ASP A 56 -5.30 -0.86 37.33
N ALA A 57 -4.36 -1.11 36.45
CA ALA A 57 -3.03 -1.59 36.78
C ALA A 57 -2.23 -0.61 37.64
N ASN A 58 -2.57 0.68 37.63
CA ASN A 58 -1.95 1.70 38.45
C ASN A 58 -2.64 1.88 39.84
N GLY A 59 -3.68 1.08 40.09
CA GLY A 59 -4.46 1.17 41.34
C GLY A 59 -5.51 2.27 41.32
N THR A 60 -5.72 2.96 40.21
CA THR A 60 -6.73 4.03 40.06
C THR A 60 -8.12 3.42 39.95
N LYS A 61 -9.10 4.02 40.64
CA LYS A 61 -10.49 3.56 40.59
C LYS A 61 -11.07 3.77 39.16
N VAL A 62 -11.70 2.75 38.64
CA VAL A 62 -12.37 2.77 37.32
C VAL A 62 -13.88 2.67 37.54
N PRO A 63 -14.70 3.57 36.95
CA PRO A 63 -16.14 3.44 36.95
C PRO A 63 -16.58 2.15 36.22
N ALA A 64 -17.70 1.57 36.65
CA ALA A 64 -18.17 0.30 36.08
C ALA A 64 -18.54 0.40 34.59
N ASP A 65 -19.04 1.54 34.15
CA ASP A 65 -19.38 1.86 32.77
C ASP A 65 -18.15 2.13 31.88
N GLU A 66 -16.97 2.34 32.47
CA GLU A 66 -15.69 2.53 31.81
C GLU A 66 -14.76 1.32 31.97
N ALA A 67 -15.24 0.22 32.59
CA ALA A 67 -14.41 -0.93 32.93
C ALA A 67 -13.69 -1.54 31.74
N PHE A 68 -14.43 -1.97 30.73
CA PHE A 68 -13.94 -2.55 29.48
C PHE A 68 -14.58 -1.84 28.28
N LYS A 69 -14.23 -0.57 28.11
CA LYS A 69 -14.70 0.24 27.01
C LYS A 69 -13.75 0.11 25.84
N ASN A 70 -14.15 -0.65 24.84
CA ASN A 70 -13.40 -0.76 23.60
C ASN A 70 -13.75 0.38 22.64
N SER A 71 -12.78 0.83 21.89
CA SER A 71 -13.01 1.80 20.80
C SER A 71 -12.99 1.09 19.45
N TYR A 72 -13.94 1.43 18.61
CA TYR A 72 -13.98 1.03 17.20
C TYR A 72 -14.29 2.27 16.36
N GLY A 73 -13.63 2.41 15.24
CA GLY A 73 -13.94 3.47 14.30
C GLY A 73 -12.71 4.12 13.66
N ASP A 74 -12.94 5.22 12.99
CA ASP A 74 -12.01 5.88 12.07
C ASP A 74 -10.63 6.21 12.65
N ASN A 75 -10.54 6.46 13.96
CA ASN A 75 -9.26 6.74 14.64
C ASN A 75 -8.34 5.49 14.74
N ASN A 76 -8.88 4.30 14.54
CA ASN A 76 -8.13 3.03 14.57
C ASN A 76 -7.97 2.40 13.19
N LEU A 77 -8.53 3.04 12.17
CA LEU A 77 -8.46 2.60 10.79
C LEU A 77 -7.54 3.53 10.02
N GLN A 78 -6.67 2.94 9.26
CA GLN A 78 -5.61 3.59 8.53
C GLN A 78 -5.90 3.51 7.02
N SER A 79 -5.01 4.11 6.22
CA SER A 79 -5.08 4.02 4.77
C SER A 79 -3.74 3.64 4.17
N LEU A 80 -3.80 3.05 2.99
CA LEU A 80 -2.66 2.87 2.10
C LEU A 80 -2.96 3.59 0.79
N GLU A 81 -2.04 4.42 0.33
CA GLU A 81 -2.11 5.08 -0.97
C GLU A 81 -1.12 4.43 -1.93
N LEU A 82 -1.63 3.85 -3.01
CA LEU A 82 -0.85 3.33 -4.11
C LEU A 82 -0.85 4.35 -5.24
N SER A 83 0.32 4.78 -5.68
CA SER A 83 0.49 5.73 -6.78
C SER A 83 1.45 5.23 -7.85
N LYS A 84 1.28 5.74 -9.06
CA LYS A 84 2.08 5.38 -10.23
C LYS A 84 2.58 6.63 -10.96
N THR A 85 3.87 6.63 -11.30
CA THR A 85 4.46 7.64 -12.18
C THR A 85 5.35 7.01 -13.24
N ILE A 86 5.44 7.67 -14.38
CA ILE A 86 6.29 7.30 -15.51
C ILE A 86 7.36 8.38 -15.68
N HIS A 87 8.60 7.97 -15.85
CA HIS A 87 9.76 8.83 -16.01
C HIS A 87 10.62 8.41 -17.21
N GLY A 88 11.59 9.27 -17.52
CA GLY A 88 12.59 9.01 -18.55
C GLY A 88 12.24 9.56 -19.91
N SER A 89 13.28 9.75 -20.74
CA SER A 89 13.18 10.41 -22.04
C SER A 89 12.34 9.65 -23.08
N LEU A 90 12.17 8.33 -22.89
CA LEU A 90 11.33 7.47 -23.72
C LEU A 90 10.09 6.94 -22.99
N GLY A 91 9.81 7.45 -21.79
CA GLY A 91 8.59 7.10 -21.05
C GLY A 91 7.34 7.57 -21.79
N ASN A 92 6.39 6.65 -22.02
CA ASN A 92 5.13 7.00 -22.65
C ASN A 92 4.06 7.20 -21.57
N LEU A 93 3.59 8.43 -21.41
CA LEU A 93 2.61 8.82 -20.38
C LEU A 93 1.21 8.22 -20.61
N GLN A 94 0.97 7.60 -21.75
CA GLN A 94 -0.28 6.89 -22.05
C GLN A 94 -0.23 5.40 -21.68
N ASP A 95 0.94 4.90 -21.27
CA ASP A 95 1.05 3.51 -20.85
C ASP A 95 0.38 3.30 -19.49
N THR A 96 -0.23 2.13 -19.35
CA THR A 96 -0.88 1.69 -18.11
C THR A 96 -0.24 0.42 -17.59
N PHE A 97 -0.25 0.25 -16.27
CA PHE A 97 0.39 -0.86 -15.58
C PHE A 97 -0.59 -1.51 -14.62
N THR A 98 -0.60 -2.81 -14.59
CA THR A 98 -1.50 -3.58 -13.72
C THR A 98 -0.78 -4.03 -12.47
N PHE A 99 -1.44 -3.84 -11.34
CA PHE A 99 -0.95 -4.20 -10.02
C PHE A 99 -1.81 -5.30 -9.42
N ASN A 100 -1.17 -6.28 -8.81
CA ASN A 100 -1.82 -7.20 -7.90
C ASN A 100 -1.70 -6.63 -6.48
N VAL A 101 -2.83 -6.51 -5.79
CA VAL A 101 -2.92 -5.97 -4.42
C VAL A 101 -3.59 -7.01 -3.54
N LYS A 102 -2.94 -7.35 -2.44
CA LYS A 102 -3.47 -8.26 -1.42
C LYS A 102 -3.28 -7.66 -0.04
N PHE A 103 -4.33 -7.67 0.76
CA PHE A 103 -4.29 -7.35 2.18
C PHE A 103 -4.57 -8.61 2.98
N SER A 104 -3.77 -8.87 4.01
CA SER A 104 -3.94 -10.06 4.85
C SER A 104 -4.08 -9.67 6.31
N ALA A 105 -4.89 -10.42 7.04
CA ALA A 105 -5.12 -10.20 8.45
C ALA A 105 -3.81 -10.29 9.26
N ALA A 106 -3.68 -9.45 10.28
CA ALA A 106 -2.60 -9.59 11.24
C ALA A 106 -2.71 -10.93 11.99
N ASN A 107 -1.58 -11.46 12.44
CA ASN A 107 -1.57 -12.70 13.23
C ASN A 107 -2.50 -12.60 14.44
N GLY A 108 -3.37 -13.58 14.60
CA GLY A 108 -4.33 -13.65 15.70
C GLY A 108 -5.61 -12.84 15.49
N VAL A 109 -5.79 -12.23 14.31
CA VAL A 109 -6.99 -11.48 13.94
C VAL A 109 -7.92 -12.36 13.12
N ASP A 110 -9.20 -12.35 13.46
CA ASP A 110 -10.24 -13.07 12.71
C ASP A 110 -10.72 -12.22 11.53
N ALA A 111 -10.22 -12.51 10.34
CA ALA A 111 -10.57 -11.79 9.11
C ALA A 111 -12.07 -11.83 8.81
N SER A 112 -12.79 -12.89 9.23
CA SER A 112 -14.23 -13.03 8.96
C SER A 112 -15.10 -12.00 9.67
N LYS A 113 -14.56 -11.34 10.70
CA LYS A 113 -15.24 -10.28 11.46
C LYS A 113 -14.94 -8.87 10.94
N TYR A 114 -14.10 -8.76 9.93
CA TYR A 114 -13.74 -7.49 9.34
C TYR A 114 -14.76 -7.06 8.29
N LYS A 115 -15.09 -5.77 8.25
CA LYS A 115 -16.09 -5.26 7.31
C LYS A 115 -15.61 -5.18 5.87
N GLY A 116 -14.30 -5.02 5.67
CA GLY A 116 -13.68 -4.91 4.37
C GLY A 116 -12.92 -3.61 4.15
N VAL A 117 -12.01 -3.65 3.17
CA VAL A 117 -11.19 -2.52 2.75
C VAL A 117 -12.01 -1.62 1.83
N SER A 118 -12.11 -0.34 2.16
CA SER A 118 -12.72 0.65 1.28
C SER A 118 -11.74 1.08 0.19
N VAL A 119 -12.28 1.44 -0.97
CA VAL A 119 -11.48 1.90 -2.10
C VAL A 119 -11.96 3.26 -2.56
N THR A 120 -11.02 4.20 -2.70
CA THR A 120 -11.28 5.52 -3.24
C THR A 120 -10.24 5.83 -4.32
N SER A 121 -10.69 6.16 -5.52
CA SER A 121 -9.80 6.62 -6.57
C SER A 121 -9.54 8.11 -6.43
N GLY A 122 -8.27 8.52 -6.52
CA GLY A 122 -7.87 9.92 -6.51
C GLY A 122 -8.24 10.63 -7.83
N ASN A 123 -7.77 10.11 -8.92
CA ASN A 123 -8.03 10.61 -10.29
C ASN A 123 -7.97 9.44 -11.22
N THR A 124 -9.04 9.07 -11.91
CA THR A 124 -8.95 8.22 -13.08
C THR A 124 -9.47 6.80 -13.01
N HIS A 125 -9.38 6.21 -14.13
CA HIS A 125 -9.73 4.88 -14.56
C HIS A 125 -9.17 3.79 -13.64
N ILE A 126 -9.95 3.37 -12.66
CA ILE A 126 -9.74 2.08 -12.04
C ILE A 126 -10.46 1.05 -12.91
N GLU A 127 -9.80 0.59 -13.94
CA GLU A 127 -10.24 -0.58 -14.65
C GLU A 127 -9.81 -1.81 -13.87
N GLY A 128 -10.74 -2.67 -13.55
CA GLY A 128 -10.44 -4.02 -13.12
C GLY A 128 -10.43 -4.33 -11.62
N LEU A 129 -11.10 -3.56 -10.76
CA LEU A 129 -11.48 -4.09 -9.45
C LEU A 129 -12.53 -5.20 -9.65
N SER A 130 -12.05 -6.39 -10.01
CA SER A 130 -12.86 -7.59 -10.04
C SER A 130 -13.05 -8.09 -8.61
N ASN A 131 -14.29 -8.43 -8.26
CA ASN A 131 -14.70 -9.05 -7.00
C ASN A 131 -14.77 -8.12 -5.78
N THR A 132 -15.51 -7.03 -5.87
CA THR A 132 -15.93 -6.31 -4.66
C THR A 132 -17.04 -7.10 -3.97
N VAL A 133 -16.88 -7.31 -2.66
CA VAL A 133 -17.86 -7.97 -1.82
C VAL A 133 -18.58 -6.92 -0.98
N ASN A 134 -19.87 -7.12 -0.69
CA ASN A 134 -20.65 -6.31 0.22
C ASN A 134 -20.41 -4.78 0.11
N ASP A 135 -21.23 -4.10 -0.66
CA ASP A 135 -21.21 -2.63 -0.82
C ASP A 135 -19.91 -2.03 -1.45
N GLY A 136 -19.19 -2.80 -2.23
CA GLY A 136 -17.96 -2.32 -2.90
C GLY A 136 -16.70 -2.37 -2.04
N LEU A 137 -16.70 -3.13 -0.94
CA LEU A 137 -15.53 -3.36 -0.10
C LEU A 137 -14.72 -4.57 -0.58
N LEU A 138 -13.39 -4.54 -0.34
CA LEU A 138 -12.50 -5.67 -0.61
C LEU A 138 -12.37 -6.56 0.63
N GLU A 139 -12.27 -7.86 0.43
CA GLU A 139 -12.01 -8.83 1.50
C GLU A 139 -10.50 -8.95 1.79
N LEU A 140 -10.16 -9.33 3.02
CA LEU A 140 -8.80 -9.72 3.34
C LEU A 140 -8.51 -11.11 2.76
N ASP A 141 -7.22 -11.36 2.53
CA ASP A 141 -6.66 -12.61 1.99
C ASP A 141 -6.98 -12.91 0.52
N GLU A 142 -7.75 -12.05 -0.13
CA GLU A 142 -8.00 -12.09 -1.57
C GLU A 142 -7.03 -11.19 -2.34
N THR A 143 -6.75 -11.56 -3.59
CA THR A 143 -5.90 -10.76 -4.49
C THR A 143 -6.77 -10.01 -5.48
N TYR A 144 -6.56 -8.70 -5.53
CA TYR A 144 -7.25 -7.79 -6.44
C TYR A 144 -6.29 -7.24 -7.48
N THR A 145 -6.83 -6.92 -8.64
CA THR A 145 -6.07 -6.33 -9.73
C THR A 145 -6.54 -4.90 -9.97
N VAL A 146 -5.59 -3.98 -10.09
CA VAL A 146 -5.85 -2.56 -10.40
C VAL A 146 -4.91 -2.10 -11.50
N THR A 147 -5.39 -1.27 -12.42
CA THR A 147 -4.59 -0.68 -13.49
C THR A 147 -4.42 0.80 -13.25
N LEU A 148 -3.17 1.29 -13.24
CA LEU A 148 -2.82 2.69 -13.04
C LEU A 148 -1.93 3.18 -14.19
N GLY A 149 -2.19 4.41 -14.63
CA GLY A 149 -1.34 5.15 -15.55
C GLY A 149 -0.46 6.18 -14.85
N HIS A 150 0.11 7.09 -15.64
CA HIS A 150 0.93 8.18 -15.11
C HIS A 150 0.09 9.13 -14.25
N ASP A 151 0.62 9.50 -13.06
CA ASP A 151 -0.01 10.35 -12.04
C ASP A 151 -1.33 9.81 -11.48
N ASP A 152 -1.61 8.53 -11.66
CA ASP A 152 -2.76 7.88 -11.03
C ASP A 152 -2.47 7.48 -9.59
N SER A 153 -3.51 7.53 -8.76
CA SER A 153 -3.46 7.01 -7.40
C SER A 153 -4.78 6.36 -6.98
N ILE A 154 -4.67 5.42 -6.04
CA ILE A 154 -5.79 4.75 -5.41
C ILE A 154 -5.53 4.65 -3.90
N THR A 155 -6.54 4.95 -3.11
CA THR A 155 -6.49 4.85 -1.65
C THR A 155 -7.33 3.69 -1.17
N PHE A 156 -6.69 2.78 -0.45
CA PHE A 156 -7.31 1.71 0.31
C PHE A 156 -7.49 2.17 1.75
N GLY A 157 -8.72 2.26 2.21
CA GLY A 157 -9.08 2.72 3.54
C GLY A 157 -9.65 1.61 4.42
N ASN A 158 -10.09 1.98 5.61
CA ASN A 158 -10.60 1.05 6.62
C ASN A 158 -9.58 -0.03 7.05
N LEU A 159 -8.30 0.21 6.89
CA LEU A 159 -7.25 -0.75 7.20
C LEU A 159 -6.86 -0.69 8.67
N PRO A 160 -7.13 -1.75 9.47
CA PRO A 160 -6.61 -1.83 10.82
C PRO A 160 -5.08 -1.84 10.86
N GLU A 161 -4.51 -1.24 11.90
CA GLU A 161 -3.08 -1.35 12.16
C GLU A 161 -2.65 -2.82 12.30
N GLY A 162 -1.54 -3.19 11.68
CA GLY A 162 -1.03 -4.57 11.68
C GLY A 162 -1.54 -5.46 10.54
N VAL A 163 -2.56 -5.06 9.78
CA VAL A 163 -2.90 -5.71 8.51
C VAL A 163 -1.68 -5.64 7.62
N THR A 164 -1.32 -6.77 7.01
CA THR A 164 -0.20 -6.82 6.08
C THR A 164 -0.68 -6.59 4.65
N TYR A 165 0.19 -6.03 3.83
CA TYR A 165 -0.08 -5.85 2.40
C TYR A 165 1.04 -6.43 1.54
N GLU A 166 0.68 -6.89 0.37
CA GLU A 166 1.55 -7.26 -0.71
C GLU A 166 1.04 -6.61 -1.99
N ILE A 167 1.88 -5.79 -2.62
CA ILE A 167 1.56 -5.08 -3.85
C ILE A 167 2.67 -5.36 -4.85
N SER A 168 2.30 -5.85 -6.03
CA SER A 168 3.26 -6.12 -7.09
C SER A 168 2.74 -5.62 -8.43
N GLU A 169 3.65 -5.06 -9.23
CA GLU A 169 3.39 -4.73 -10.62
C GLU A 169 3.42 -6.01 -11.45
N ASN A 170 2.35 -6.26 -12.21
CA ASN A 170 2.20 -7.46 -12.99
C ASN A 170 2.91 -7.32 -14.35
N THR A 171 3.90 -8.17 -14.57
CA THR A 171 4.68 -8.20 -15.80
C THR A 171 4.07 -9.08 -16.90
N THR A 172 3.00 -9.78 -16.61
CA THR A 172 2.41 -10.76 -17.54
C THR A 172 1.42 -10.16 -18.54
N ILE A 173 1.10 -8.86 -18.42
CA ILE A 173 0.15 -8.20 -19.31
C ILE A 173 0.83 -7.84 -20.60
N ARG A 174 0.25 -8.30 -21.69
CA ARG A 174 0.70 -8.03 -23.05
C ARG A 174 -0.18 -6.97 -23.71
N ASN A 175 0.45 -6.03 -24.40
CA ASN A 175 -0.27 -5.07 -25.24
C ASN A 175 -0.84 -5.74 -26.50
N ALA A 176 -1.54 -4.96 -27.34
CA ALA A 176 -2.11 -5.43 -28.59
C ALA A 176 -1.07 -6.04 -29.58
N GLU A 177 0.22 -5.70 -29.41
CA GLU A 177 1.34 -6.18 -30.20
C GLU A 177 1.99 -7.44 -29.62
N ASN A 178 1.37 -8.03 -28.58
CA ASN A 178 1.85 -9.22 -27.86
C ASN A 178 3.19 -9.02 -27.13
N LYS A 179 3.56 -7.77 -26.82
CA LYS A 179 4.71 -7.43 -25.98
C LYS A 179 4.26 -7.19 -24.54
N TYR A 180 5.10 -7.53 -23.60
CA TYR A 180 4.86 -7.17 -22.19
C TYR A 180 4.91 -5.65 -22.03
N VAL A 181 3.95 -5.06 -21.34
CA VAL A 181 3.81 -3.59 -21.25
C VAL A 181 5.02 -2.96 -20.56
N ASN A 182 5.70 -3.70 -19.71
CA ASN A 182 6.82 -3.19 -18.89
C ASN A 182 8.21 -3.63 -19.36
N ASP A 183 8.33 -4.34 -20.49
CA ASP A 183 9.60 -4.91 -20.96
C ASP A 183 10.76 -3.92 -21.09
N GLU A 184 10.43 -2.65 -21.25
CA GLU A 184 11.39 -1.60 -21.52
C GLU A 184 11.53 -0.60 -20.37
N TYR A 185 10.80 -0.80 -19.28
CA TYR A 185 10.84 0.06 -18.11
C TYR A 185 11.69 -0.53 -16.98
N THR A 186 12.45 0.30 -16.32
CA THR A 186 13.04 0.00 -15.01
C THR A 186 12.05 0.40 -13.94
N VAL A 187 11.62 -0.55 -13.12
CA VAL A 187 10.65 -0.33 -12.06
C VAL A 187 11.35 -0.09 -10.73
N SER A 188 10.94 0.93 -10.02
CA SER A 188 11.30 1.14 -8.63
C SER A 188 10.06 1.40 -7.79
N VAL A 189 10.14 1.07 -6.51
CA VAL A 189 9.06 1.32 -5.56
C VAL A 189 9.63 2.01 -4.32
N SER A 190 8.92 2.99 -3.83
CA SER A 190 9.21 3.66 -2.57
C SER A 190 8.07 3.49 -1.59
N ASP A 191 8.43 3.38 -0.32
CA ASP A 191 7.55 3.48 0.82
C ASP A 191 8.29 4.15 1.97
N THR A 192 7.58 4.69 2.92
CA THR A 192 8.16 5.42 4.05
C THR A 192 8.10 4.64 5.36
N LYS A 193 7.61 3.41 5.34
CA LYS A 193 7.27 2.64 6.56
C LYS A 193 8.07 1.36 6.74
N GLY A 194 9.22 1.23 6.07
CA GLY A 194 10.13 0.09 6.26
C GLY A 194 9.62 -1.22 5.69
N ALA A 195 8.81 -1.17 4.65
CA ALA A 195 8.35 -2.36 3.95
C ALA A 195 9.50 -3.11 3.25
N THR A 196 9.34 -4.40 3.07
CA THR A 196 10.30 -5.26 2.39
C THR A 196 9.97 -5.35 0.90
N ARG A 197 10.95 -5.10 0.05
CA ARG A 197 10.81 -5.26 -1.40
C ARG A 197 10.75 -6.73 -1.79
N ILE A 198 9.92 -7.02 -2.77
CA ILE A 198 9.82 -8.32 -3.42
C ILE A 198 10.65 -8.22 -4.71
N ASN A 199 11.59 -9.13 -4.94
CA ASN A 199 12.47 -9.15 -6.11
C ASN A 199 13.29 -7.86 -6.28
N GLU A 200 14.18 -7.58 -5.33
CA GLU A 200 14.98 -6.34 -5.16
C GLU A 200 15.88 -5.95 -6.33
N THR A 201 16.03 -6.74 -7.34
CA THR A 201 16.89 -6.36 -8.45
C THR A 201 16.16 -5.35 -9.34
N ALA A 202 16.55 -4.08 -9.23
CA ALA A 202 16.29 -3.03 -10.22
C ALA A 202 16.95 -3.38 -11.57
N LYS A 203 16.63 -4.53 -12.09
CA LYS A 203 16.87 -4.85 -13.50
C LYS A 203 15.67 -4.32 -14.24
N PRO A 204 15.86 -3.84 -15.50
CA PRO A 204 14.72 -3.74 -16.38
C PRO A 204 13.97 -5.04 -16.20
N LEU A 205 12.65 -4.97 -16.02
CA LEU A 205 11.78 -6.13 -16.11
C LEU A 205 11.90 -6.64 -17.52
N VAL A 206 13.09 -7.17 -17.87
CA VAL A 206 13.28 -7.86 -19.12
C VAL A 206 12.31 -9.00 -19.04
N ALA A 207 11.35 -9.00 -19.91
CA ALA A 207 10.44 -10.08 -20.12
C ALA A 207 11.24 -11.36 -20.24
N VAL A 208 11.44 -11.96 -19.14
CA VAL A 208 11.76 -13.35 -19.14
C VAL A 208 10.43 -14.02 -19.40
N ASN A 209 10.36 -14.93 -20.32
CA ASN A 209 9.22 -15.80 -20.57
C ASN A 209 8.87 -16.69 -19.37
N GLU A 210 9.12 -16.20 -18.16
CA GLU A 210 8.83 -16.84 -16.91
C GLU A 210 7.58 -16.20 -16.32
N GLU A 211 6.49 -16.95 -16.36
CA GLU A 211 5.33 -16.66 -15.55
C GLU A 211 5.80 -16.41 -14.12
N GLY A 212 5.64 -15.21 -13.62
CA GLY A 212 5.76 -14.93 -12.19
C GLY A 212 6.86 -14.00 -11.70
N THR A 213 7.59 -13.29 -12.54
CA THR A 213 8.46 -12.20 -12.07
C THR A 213 7.62 -10.95 -11.78
N HIS A 214 7.15 -10.85 -10.55
CA HIS A 214 6.50 -9.64 -10.05
C HIS A 214 7.53 -8.80 -9.31
N PHE A 215 7.62 -7.51 -9.67
CA PHE A 215 8.32 -6.54 -8.87
C PHE A 215 7.34 -5.92 -7.88
N GLY A 216 7.64 -5.95 -6.59
CA GLY A 216 6.67 -5.51 -5.62
C GLY A 216 7.23 -5.17 -4.26
N ILE A 217 6.33 -4.93 -3.34
CA ILE A 217 6.59 -4.54 -1.97
C ILE A 217 5.60 -5.22 -1.04
N LYS A 218 6.05 -5.59 0.14
CA LYS A 218 5.20 -6.09 1.23
C LYS A 218 5.55 -5.42 2.53
N GLY A 219 4.55 -5.16 3.32
CA GLY A 219 4.70 -4.51 4.60
C GLY A 219 3.50 -4.68 5.49
N ALA A 220 3.45 -3.91 6.56
CA ALA A 220 2.31 -3.86 7.48
C ALA A 220 1.77 -2.44 7.57
N ILE A 221 0.47 -2.33 7.70
CA ILE A 221 -0.21 -1.07 7.93
C ILE A 221 0.17 -0.51 9.30
N THR A 222 0.64 0.71 9.31
CA THR A 222 0.99 1.47 10.50
C THR A 222 0.10 2.70 10.63
N THR A 223 0.12 3.34 11.79
CA THR A 223 -0.69 4.54 12.06
C THR A 223 -0.51 5.61 10.98
N GLY A 224 -1.61 6.16 10.49
CA GLY A 224 -1.69 7.20 9.46
C GLY A 224 -1.75 6.64 8.04
N THR A 225 -1.40 7.47 7.07
CA THR A 225 -1.29 7.08 5.67
C THR A 225 -0.03 6.25 5.43
N ASN A 226 -0.15 5.18 4.65
CA ASN A 226 0.94 4.31 4.25
C ASN A 226 1.15 4.49 2.73
N PRO A 227 2.03 5.40 2.29
CA PRO A 227 2.24 5.63 0.86
C PRO A 227 3.11 4.54 0.25
N VAL A 228 2.72 4.06 -0.92
CA VAL A 228 3.47 3.15 -1.79
C VAL A 228 3.46 3.74 -3.20
N ALA A 229 4.61 4.16 -3.69
CA ALA A 229 4.74 4.78 -5.00
C ALA A 229 5.60 3.94 -5.94
N PHE A 230 5.04 3.56 -7.07
CA PHE A 230 5.74 2.87 -8.13
C PHE A 230 6.17 3.86 -9.21
N HIS A 231 7.41 3.75 -9.64
CA HIS A 231 8.02 4.59 -10.65
C HIS A 231 8.56 3.71 -11.77
N ASN A 232 8.07 3.89 -12.98
CA ASN A 232 8.60 3.21 -14.18
C ASN A 232 9.41 4.22 -14.99
N THR A 233 10.68 3.91 -15.20
CA THR A 233 11.60 4.77 -15.92
C THR A 233 12.05 4.08 -17.20
N LYS A 234 11.87 4.75 -18.34
CA LYS A 234 12.39 4.32 -19.63
C LYS A 234 13.32 5.39 -20.19
N GLU A 235 14.61 5.11 -20.09
CA GLU A 235 15.65 5.99 -20.63
C GLU A 235 16.10 5.49 -22.00
N GLY A 236 16.39 6.44 -22.88
CA GLY A 236 16.98 6.16 -24.16
C GLY A 236 17.81 7.34 -24.60
N SER A 237 18.92 7.07 -25.27
CA SER A 237 19.53 8.08 -26.10
C SER A 237 18.62 8.27 -27.34
N PRO A 238 18.31 9.50 -27.73
CA PRO A 238 17.71 9.70 -29.04
C PRO A 238 18.55 8.93 -30.05
N ASP A 239 17.89 8.09 -30.82
CA ASP A 239 18.61 7.33 -31.86
C ASP A 239 19.25 8.34 -32.81
N MET A 240 20.56 8.50 -32.70
CA MET A 240 21.34 9.36 -33.56
C MET A 240 21.39 8.81 -34.99
N GLY A 241 20.75 7.67 -35.24
CA GLY A 241 20.68 7.02 -36.57
C GLY A 241 20.05 7.87 -37.65
N VAL A 242 19.13 8.77 -37.29
CA VAL A 242 18.57 9.73 -38.26
C VAL A 242 19.63 10.68 -38.81
N VAL A 243 20.63 11.04 -38.00
CA VAL A 243 21.74 11.91 -38.44
C VAL A 243 22.73 11.10 -39.28
N LEU A 244 22.96 9.84 -38.96
CA LEU A 244 23.83 8.93 -39.69
C LEU A 244 23.18 8.49 -41.02
N ASP A 245 21.88 8.25 -41.06
CA ASP A 245 21.15 7.93 -42.27
C ASP A 245 21.18 9.07 -43.31
N ASN A 246 21.24 10.31 -42.85
CA ASN A 246 21.36 11.49 -43.71
C ASN A 246 22.82 11.88 -44.02
N ALA A 247 23.80 11.26 -43.37
CA ALA A 247 25.20 11.57 -43.62
C ALA A 247 25.65 11.40 -45.07
N PRO A 248 25.18 10.36 -45.84
CA PRO A 248 25.47 10.27 -47.27
C PRO A 248 24.92 11.43 -48.08
N TYR A 249 23.73 11.89 -47.75
CA TYR A 249 23.09 13.02 -48.46
C TYR A 249 23.78 14.34 -48.13
N ILE A 250 24.20 14.55 -46.90
CA ILE A 250 24.97 15.76 -46.48
C ILE A 250 26.34 15.76 -47.18
N ALA A 251 27.00 14.59 -47.24
CA ALA A 251 28.26 14.45 -47.97
C ALA A 251 28.10 14.73 -49.48
N MET A 252 27.05 14.20 -50.13
CA MET A 252 26.75 14.50 -51.51
C MET A 252 26.47 15.96 -51.76
N LEU A 253 25.68 16.64 -50.88
CA LEU A 253 25.43 18.06 -50.98
C LEU A 253 26.73 18.89 -50.88
N ALA A 254 27.63 18.52 -49.96
CA ALA A 254 28.92 19.16 -49.81
C ALA A 254 29.80 19.01 -51.05
N ILE A 255 29.82 17.83 -51.68
CA ILE A 255 30.56 17.57 -52.92
C ILE A 255 30.00 18.39 -54.09
N VAL A 256 28.68 18.49 -54.21
CA VAL A 256 28.03 19.28 -55.24
C VAL A 256 28.32 20.77 -55.03
N ALA A 257 28.29 21.28 -53.81
CA ALA A 257 28.61 22.67 -53.52
C ALA A 257 30.08 23.01 -53.84
N ILE A 258 31.02 22.14 -53.47
CA ILE A 258 32.45 22.33 -53.76
C ILE A 258 32.69 22.27 -55.28
N GLY A 259 32.10 21.30 -55.96
CA GLY A 259 32.18 21.15 -57.39
C GLY A 259 31.61 22.37 -58.15
N GLY A 260 30.46 22.88 -57.68
CA GLY A 260 29.86 24.09 -58.24
C GLY A 260 30.73 25.34 -58.10
N VAL A 261 31.32 25.55 -56.95
CA VAL A 261 32.28 26.64 -56.70
C VAL A 261 33.53 26.50 -57.59
N ALA A 262 34.09 25.30 -57.70
CA ALA A 262 35.26 25.04 -58.55
C ALA A 262 34.98 25.32 -60.03
N LEU A 263 33.77 24.95 -60.51
CA LEU A 263 33.36 25.23 -61.89
C LEU A 263 33.15 26.76 -62.12
N MET A 264 32.59 27.48 -61.16
CA MET A 264 32.44 28.92 -61.25
C MET A 264 33.79 29.65 -61.28
N LEU A 265 34.74 29.23 -60.45
CA LEU A 265 36.08 29.81 -60.43
C LEU A 265 36.84 29.50 -61.72
N ASN A 266 36.69 28.31 -62.29
CA ASN A 266 37.32 27.94 -63.53
C ASN A 266 36.69 28.69 -64.74
N LYS A 267 35.40 28.94 -64.72
CA LYS A 267 34.72 29.77 -65.74
C LYS A 267 35.21 31.21 -65.65
N ARG A 268 35.34 31.80 -64.49
CA ARG A 268 35.81 33.15 -64.30
C ARG A 268 37.24 33.36 -64.78
N ARG A 269 38.13 32.39 -64.59
CA ARG A 269 39.50 32.39 -65.13
C ARG A 269 39.56 32.33 -66.67
N ARG A 270 38.61 31.69 -67.33
CA ARG A 270 38.53 31.66 -68.79
C ARG A 270 37.98 32.91 -69.39
N ASP A 271 37.17 33.65 -68.67
CA ASP A 271 36.57 34.90 -69.14
C ASP A 271 37.53 36.08 -68.92
N GLU A 272 38.67 35.93 -68.21
CA GLU A 272 39.71 36.90 -67.97
C GLU A 272 40.97 36.69 -68.83
N GLU A 273 41.06 35.65 -69.67
CA GLU A 273 42.06 35.41 -70.73
C GLU A 273 41.51 35.87 -72.11
#